data_a0b72bef1c5a1a3e53377f7921c68fda
#
_entry.id   a0b72bef1c5a1a3e53377f7921c68fda
#
_cell.length_a   1.000
_cell.length_b   1.000
_cell.length_c   1.000
_cell.angle_alpha   90.00
_cell.angle_beta   90.00
_cell.angle_gamma   90.00
#
_symmetry.space_group_name_H-M   'P 1'
#
loop_
_entity.id
_entity.type
_entity.pdbx_description
1 polymer ?
#
loop_
_entity_poly.entity_id
_entity_poly.type
_entity_poly.pdbx_seq_one_letter_code
_entity_poly.pdbx_strand_id
1 'polypeptide(L)'
;MTPTLLKYDVSEAYQGYIRVVFKIGIDLQFWNNFLKYSISAYQEKEASRREIFSSLFGAYDIDVNNDTGYLKLHEESRTINISELQEYREQFFGWVINSSIVKIYIAIETVLTQTIWVTYYPSNPNPQEKKKNAERLLKEIRTSLRTAGHNDETKNNHHIIEFLTLKSIEYEKFLKKPIRVDLKTTWRDFFELVSILRNIVSHVGSKIAPDTLNEIKSKAKDIFERHFDNKEDEYGELHLVAVQARIGDFINLMNDFTLNTLKIVRNEKDFRFLNMK
;
A
#
# COMPACT_ATOMS: atom_id res chain seq x y z
N MET A 1 11.25 15.59 37.30
CA MET A 1 10.05 15.72 36.42
C MET A 1 10.20 14.72 35.30
N THR A 2 9.49 13.65 35.36
CA THR A 2 9.52 12.59 34.33
C THR A 2 8.78 13.08 33.12
N PRO A 3 9.38 13.06 31.95
CA PRO A 3 8.73 13.61 30.77
C PRO A 3 7.54 12.76 30.39
N THR A 4 6.39 13.39 30.32
CA THR A 4 5.13 12.85 29.74
C THR A 4 5.27 12.47 28.26
N LEU A 5 6.46 12.65 27.69
CA LEU A 5 6.85 12.37 26.33
C LEU A 5 6.89 10.88 25.97
N LEU A 6 6.97 9.98 26.94
CA LEU A 6 7.08 8.54 26.72
C LEU A 6 5.82 7.89 26.10
N LYS A 7 4.65 8.53 26.16
CA LYS A 7 3.41 8.01 25.56
C LYS A 7 3.35 8.14 24.03
N TYR A 8 4.26 8.87 23.41
CA TYR A 8 4.32 9.12 21.97
C TYR A 8 5.71 8.90 21.40
N ASP A 9 6.42 7.93 21.95
CA ASP A 9 7.71 7.53 21.44
C ASP A 9 7.55 6.92 20.04
N VAL A 10 8.51 7.23 19.17
CA VAL A 10 8.63 6.65 17.83
C VAL A 10 8.66 5.13 17.88
N SER A 11 9.19 4.55 18.96
CA SER A 11 9.18 3.10 19.18
C SER A 11 7.78 2.53 19.28
N GLU A 12 6.83 3.21 19.92
CA GLU A 12 5.42 2.79 20.00
C GLU A 12 4.74 2.87 18.63
N ALA A 13 4.99 3.96 17.89
CA ALA A 13 4.48 4.12 16.54
C ALA A 13 5.02 3.04 15.59
N TYR A 14 6.31 2.73 15.70
CA TYR A 14 6.95 1.67 14.92
C TYR A 14 6.44 0.28 15.30
N GLN A 15 6.23 0.01 16.58
CA GLN A 15 5.59 -1.24 17.02
C GLN A 15 4.17 -1.40 16.43
N GLY A 16 3.40 -0.31 16.39
CA GLY A 16 2.10 -0.29 15.71
C GLY A 16 2.21 -0.66 14.23
N TYR A 17 3.17 -0.07 13.53
CA TYR A 17 3.49 -0.39 12.14
C TYR A 17 3.86 -1.87 11.96
N ILE A 18 4.79 -2.38 12.76
CA ILE A 18 5.24 -3.79 12.70
C ILE A 18 4.09 -4.76 12.93
N ARG A 19 3.19 -4.48 13.88
CA ARG A 19 1.99 -5.30 14.09
C ARG A 19 1.12 -5.39 12.83
N VAL A 20 0.96 -4.29 12.10
CA VAL A 20 0.23 -4.28 10.82
C VAL A 20 0.95 -5.16 9.79
N VAL A 21 2.27 -5.01 9.64
CA VAL A 21 3.09 -5.80 8.70
C VAL A 21 3.02 -7.29 9.03
N PHE A 22 3.21 -7.67 10.29
CA PHE A 22 3.12 -9.08 10.72
C PHE A 22 1.73 -9.66 10.50
N LYS A 23 0.68 -8.91 10.86
CA LYS A 23 -0.69 -9.37 10.62
C LYS A 23 -0.94 -9.63 9.14
N ILE A 24 -0.51 -8.72 8.27
CA ILE A 24 -0.63 -8.87 6.82
C ILE A 24 0.13 -10.11 6.34
N GLY A 25 1.37 -10.32 6.80
CA GLY A 25 2.16 -11.50 6.46
C GLY A 25 1.47 -12.80 6.85
N ILE A 26 0.91 -12.87 8.06
CA ILE A 26 0.13 -14.01 8.55
C ILE A 26 -1.14 -14.21 7.71
N ASP A 27 -1.90 -13.13 7.46
CA ASP A 27 -3.13 -13.18 6.68
C ASP A 27 -2.86 -13.66 5.25
N LEU A 28 -1.82 -13.16 4.58
CA LEU A 28 -1.43 -13.60 3.25
C LEU A 28 -1.08 -15.10 3.22
N GLN A 29 -0.30 -15.58 4.18
CA GLN A 29 0.07 -16.98 4.27
C GLN A 29 -1.15 -17.86 4.56
N PHE A 30 -2.02 -17.45 5.50
CA PHE A 30 -3.23 -18.16 5.85
C PHE A 30 -4.17 -18.29 4.65
N TRP A 31 -4.49 -17.19 3.99
CA TRP A 31 -5.42 -17.19 2.86
C TRP A 31 -4.88 -17.98 1.66
N ASN A 32 -3.58 -17.87 1.37
CA ASN A 32 -2.97 -18.66 0.31
C ASN A 32 -3.12 -20.18 0.57
N ASN A 33 -2.81 -20.61 1.79
CA ASN A 33 -2.92 -22.02 2.17
C ASN A 33 -4.38 -22.47 2.20
N PHE A 34 -5.27 -21.66 2.80
CA PHE A 34 -6.69 -21.99 2.88
C PHE A 34 -7.30 -22.17 1.49
N LEU A 35 -7.06 -21.24 0.56
CA LEU A 35 -7.56 -21.34 -0.81
C LEU A 35 -7.00 -22.59 -1.53
N LYS A 36 -5.70 -22.85 -1.37
CA LYS A 36 -5.07 -24.04 -1.96
C LYS A 36 -5.74 -25.33 -1.49
N TYR A 37 -5.93 -25.49 -0.17
CA TYR A 37 -6.57 -26.67 0.39
C TYR A 37 -8.06 -26.78 0.03
N SER A 38 -8.76 -25.65 0.02
CA SER A 38 -10.17 -25.62 -0.36
C SER A 38 -10.38 -26.07 -1.81
N ILE A 39 -9.57 -25.57 -2.74
CA ILE A 39 -9.65 -25.97 -4.15
C ILE A 39 -9.36 -27.46 -4.31
N SER A 40 -8.30 -27.98 -3.69
CA SER A 40 -7.99 -29.42 -3.73
C SER A 40 -9.14 -30.27 -3.20
N ALA A 41 -9.75 -29.86 -2.08
CA ALA A 41 -10.89 -30.57 -1.50
C ALA A 41 -12.14 -30.57 -2.40
N TYR A 42 -12.38 -29.44 -3.10
CA TYR A 42 -13.47 -29.38 -4.09
C TYR A 42 -13.20 -30.27 -5.29
N GLN A 43 -11.99 -30.24 -5.82
CA GLN A 43 -11.59 -31.09 -6.96
C GLN A 43 -11.72 -32.57 -6.64
N GLU A 44 -11.39 -32.98 -5.41
CA GLU A 44 -11.52 -34.39 -4.98
C GLU A 44 -12.97 -34.82 -4.76
N LYS A 45 -13.80 -33.98 -4.12
CA LYS A 45 -15.17 -34.31 -3.77
C LYS A 45 -16.14 -34.21 -4.93
N GLU A 46 -15.94 -33.26 -5.82
CA GLU A 46 -16.88 -32.89 -6.87
C GLU A 46 -16.35 -33.24 -8.28
N ALA A 47 -15.44 -34.23 -8.36
CA ALA A 47 -14.85 -34.65 -9.63
C ALA A 47 -15.91 -35.09 -10.68
N SER A 48 -17.13 -35.43 -10.25
CA SER A 48 -18.29 -35.77 -11.10
C SER A 48 -19.13 -34.55 -11.48
N ARG A 49 -18.97 -33.41 -10.83
CA ARG A 49 -19.72 -32.18 -11.10
C ARG A 49 -18.86 -31.19 -11.85
N ARG A 50 -19.38 -30.68 -12.96
CA ARG A 50 -18.70 -29.63 -13.74
C ARG A 50 -18.87 -28.26 -13.12
N GLU A 51 -19.99 -28.03 -12.42
CA GLU A 51 -20.38 -26.72 -11.85
C GLU A 51 -20.29 -26.80 -10.32
N ILE A 52 -19.57 -25.84 -9.71
CA ILE A 52 -19.40 -25.79 -8.25
C ILE A 52 -20.32 -24.76 -7.63
N PHE A 53 -20.52 -23.64 -8.31
CA PHE A 53 -21.18 -22.49 -7.73
C PHE A 53 -21.92 -21.71 -8.81
N SER A 54 -23.16 -21.39 -8.53
CA SER A 54 -23.94 -20.44 -9.32
C SER A 54 -24.39 -19.31 -8.41
N SER A 55 -24.10 -18.07 -8.77
CA SER A 55 -24.63 -16.90 -8.08
C SER A 55 -25.40 -16.01 -9.03
N LEU A 56 -26.49 -15.48 -8.51
CA LEU A 56 -27.26 -14.43 -9.14
C LEU A 56 -26.91 -13.11 -8.46
N PHE A 57 -26.47 -12.16 -9.22
CA PHE A 57 -26.24 -10.79 -8.76
C PHE A 57 -27.17 -9.85 -9.52
N GLY A 58 -27.92 -9.05 -8.79
CA GLY A 58 -28.80 -8.04 -9.36
C GLY A 58 -28.33 -6.64 -8.96
N ALA A 59 -28.23 -5.76 -9.94
CA ALA A 59 -27.97 -4.35 -9.74
C ALA A 59 -28.96 -3.50 -10.53
N TYR A 60 -29.31 -2.34 -10.02
CA TYR A 60 -30.11 -1.38 -10.76
C TYR A 60 -29.20 -0.55 -11.66
N ASP A 61 -29.54 -0.48 -12.93
CA ASP A 61 -28.89 0.33 -13.93
C ASP A 61 -29.89 1.33 -14.54
N ILE A 62 -29.38 2.42 -15.09
CA ILE A 62 -30.19 3.41 -15.80
C ILE A 62 -30.44 2.87 -17.21
N ASP A 63 -31.71 2.74 -17.58
CA ASP A 63 -32.04 2.35 -18.96
C ASP A 63 -31.75 3.52 -19.91
N VAL A 64 -30.56 3.49 -20.50
CA VAL A 64 -30.07 4.53 -21.43
C VAL A 64 -30.88 4.56 -22.75
N ASN A 65 -31.66 3.51 -23.07
CA ASN A 65 -32.45 3.44 -24.27
C ASN A 65 -33.81 4.11 -24.18
N ASN A 66 -34.21 4.44 -22.96
CA ASN A 66 -35.43 5.19 -22.70
C ASN A 66 -35.09 6.54 -22.05
N ASP A 67 -35.37 7.63 -22.75
CA ASP A 67 -35.19 9.01 -22.22
C ASP A 67 -35.97 9.33 -20.93
N THR A 68 -36.52 8.32 -20.28
CA THR A 68 -37.42 8.42 -19.13
C THR A 68 -36.73 8.25 -17.77
N GLY A 69 -35.44 7.90 -17.73
CA GLY A 69 -34.68 7.76 -16.48
C GLY A 69 -35.15 6.62 -15.55
N TYR A 70 -35.82 5.61 -16.08
CA TYR A 70 -36.22 4.44 -15.30
C TYR A 70 -35.03 3.58 -14.93
N LEU A 71 -35.00 3.13 -13.67
CA LEU A 71 -34.04 2.12 -13.20
C LEU A 71 -34.48 0.75 -13.73
N LYS A 72 -33.58 0.07 -14.42
CA LYS A 72 -33.76 -1.31 -14.85
C LYS A 72 -32.97 -2.23 -13.96
N LEU A 73 -33.60 -3.28 -13.46
CA LEU A 73 -32.88 -4.35 -12.77
C LEU A 73 -32.05 -5.13 -13.81
N HIS A 74 -30.75 -5.08 -13.67
CA HIS A 74 -29.83 -5.91 -14.40
C HIS A 74 -29.46 -7.10 -13.53
N GLU A 75 -29.81 -8.31 -13.98
CA GLU A 75 -29.49 -9.57 -13.29
C GLU A 75 -28.45 -10.32 -14.12
N GLU A 76 -27.35 -10.67 -13.50
CA GLU A 76 -26.33 -11.51 -14.10
C GLU A 76 -26.16 -12.77 -13.26
N SER A 77 -26.29 -13.92 -13.92
CA SER A 77 -25.97 -15.20 -13.30
C SER A 77 -24.63 -15.69 -13.82
N ARG A 78 -23.73 -16.06 -12.91
CA ARG A 78 -22.45 -16.64 -13.27
C ARG A 78 -22.29 -18.00 -12.61
N THR A 79 -21.99 -18.98 -13.41
CA THR A 79 -21.64 -20.32 -12.96
C THR A 79 -20.14 -20.50 -13.04
N ILE A 80 -19.53 -20.93 -11.94
CA ILE A 80 -18.08 -21.17 -11.86
C ILE A 80 -17.86 -22.69 -12.03
N ASN A 81 -17.03 -23.04 -13.00
CA ASN A 81 -16.62 -24.41 -13.25
C ASN A 81 -15.38 -24.78 -12.41
N ILE A 82 -15.21 -26.06 -12.14
CA ILE A 82 -14.05 -26.60 -11.42
C ILE A 82 -12.73 -26.20 -12.10
N SER A 83 -12.70 -26.16 -13.43
CA SER A 83 -11.54 -25.75 -14.22
C SER A 83 -11.13 -24.30 -14.01
N GLU A 84 -12.05 -23.43 -13.63
CA GLU A 84 -11.82 -21.98 -13.43
C GLU A 84 -11.36 -21.63 -12.01
N LEU A 85 -11.47 -22.56 -11.05
CA LEU A 85 -11.15 -22.31 -9.64
C LEU A 85 -9.73 -21.78 -9.41
N GLN A 86 -8.79 -22.24 -10.20
CA GLN A 86 -7.41 -21.78 -10.07
C GLN A 86 -7.29 -20.31 -10.47
N GLU A 87 -7.96 -19.90 -11.52
CA GLU A 87 -7.98 -18.52 -11.97
C GLU A 87 -8.65 -17.59 -10.94
N TYR A 88 -9.82 -18.01 -10.41
CA TYR A 88 -10.49 -17.28 -9.33
C TYR A 88 -9.61 -17.14 -8.07
N ARG A 89 -8.87 -18.19 -7.73
CA ARG A 89 -7.90 -18.13 -6.64
C ARG A 89 -6.86 -17.05 -6.89
N GLU A 90 -6.29 -17.02 -8.08
CA GLU A 90 -5.25 -16.04 -8.44
C GLU A 90 -5.80 -14.61 -8.42
N GLN A 91 -7.00 -14.39 -8.95
CA GLN A 91 -7.68 -13.10 -8.92
C GLN A 91 -7.94 -12.64 -7.48
N PHE A 92 -8.52 -13.51 -6.64
CA PHE A 92 -8.79 -13.18 -5.24
C PHE A 92 -7.51 -12.89 -4.48
N PHE A 93 -6.48 -13.71 -4.67
CA PHE A 93 -5.21 -13.51 -3.99
C PHE A 93 -4.50 -12.24 -4.45
N GLY A 94 -4.58 -11.91 -5.72
CA GLY A 94 -4.13 -10.64 -6.26
C GLY A 94 -4.81 -9.44 -5.58
N TRP A 95 -6.13 -9.51 -5.39
CA TRP A 95 -6.87 -8.49 -4.64
C TRP A 95 -6.41 -8.37 -3.17
N VAL A 96 -6.18 -9.50 -2.49
CA VAL A 96 -5.67 -9.51 -1.10
C VAL A 96 -4.28 -8.86 -1.02
N ILE A 97 -3.39 -9.16 -1.97
CA ILE A 97 -2.05 -8.56 -2.04
C ILE A 97 -2.16 -7.05 -2.25
N ASN A 98 -2.94 -6.61 -3.23
CA ASN A 98 -3.12 -5.20 -3.53
C ASN A 98 -3.66 -4.43 -2.31
N SER A 99 -4.67 -4.98 -1.63
CA SER A 99 -5.21 -4.41 -0.39
C SER A 99 -4.16 -4.36 0.73
N SER A 100 -3.26 -5.33 0.78
CA SER A 100 -2.17 -5.38 1.75
C SER A 100 -1.15 -4.27 1.53
N ILE A 101 -0.79 -3.97 0.28
CA ILE A 101 0.09 -2.84 -0.09
C ILE A 101 -0.50 -1.52 0.41
N VAL A 102 -1.79 -1.29 0.17
CA VAL A 102 -2.49 -0.09 0.65
C VAL A 102 -2.43 0.03 2.17
N LYS A 103 -2.71 -1.07 2.89
CA LYS A 103 -2.66 -1.07 4.36
C LYS A 103 -1.26 -0.79 4.90
N ILE A 104 -0.22 -1.37 4.31
CA ILE A 104 1.16 -1.11 4.71
C ILE A 104 1.54 0.35 4.43
N TYR A 105 1.16 0.87 3.26
CA TYR A 105 1.43 2.28 2.92
C TYR A 105 0.78 3.24 3.93
N ILE A 106 -0.47 3.03 4.30
CA ILE A 106 -1.15 3.84 5.32
C ILE A 106 -0.43 3.74 6.67
N ALA A 107 0.05 2.55 7.03
CA ALA A 107 0.82 2.37 8.25
C ALA A 107 2.18 3.08 8.20
N ILE A 108 2.86 3.12 7.04
CA ILE A 108 4.07 3.93 6.82
C ILE A 108 3.77 5.42 7.01
N GLU A 109 2.75 5.96 6.33
CA GLU A 109 2.36 7.36 6.48
C GLU A 109 2.07 7.71 7.95
N THR A 110 1.39 6.81 8.67
CA THR A 110 1.07 7.01 10.08
C THR A 110 2.33 7.09 10.94
N VAL A 111 3.27 6.15 10.80
CA VAL A 111 4.48 6.14 11.58
C VAL A 111 5.41 7.31 11.25
N LEU A 112 5.51 7.69 9.97
CA LEU A 112 6.30 8.84 9.56
C LEU A 112 5.71 10.15 10.08
N THR A 113 4.39 10.30 10.02
CA THR A 113 3.68 11.46 10.58
C THR A 113 3.91 11.59 12.09
N GLN A 114 3.81 10.49 12.83
CA GLN A 114 4.08 10.48 14.27
C GLN A 114 5.56 10.78 14.56
N THR A 115 6.46 10.29 13.74
CA THR A 115 7.90 10.56 13.86
C THR A 115 8.21 12.03 13.67
N ILE A 116 7.63 12.67 12.66
CA ILE A 116 7.76 14.11 12.42
C ILE A 116 7.24 14.89 13.63
N TRP A 117 6.09 14.50 14.14
CA TRP A 117 5.51 15.16 15.30
C TRP A 117 6.47 15.12 16.50
N VAL A 118 6.88 13.93 16.91
CA VAL A 118 7.72 13.74 18.08
C VAL A 118 9.09 14.43 17.92
N THR A 119 9.61 14.47 16.70
CA THR A 119 10.96 14.98 16.44
C THR A 119 11.00 16.51 16.27
N TYR A 120 10.05 17.06 15.53
CA TYR A 120 10.11 18.48 15.12
C TYR A 120 9.06 19.36 15.80
N TYR A 121 8.01 18.77 16.38
CA TYR A 121 6.92 19.49 17.03
C TYR A 121 6.60 18.90 18.40
N PRO A 122 7.59 18.84 19.34
CA PRO A 122 7.42 18.12 20.62
C PRO A 122 6.43 18.80 21.57
N SER A 123 5.99 20.03 21.32
CA SER A 123 5.07 20.75 22.17
C SER A 123 3.62 20.30 21.99
N ASN A 124 3.27 19.35 22.82
CA ASN A 124 1.92 19.14 23.33
C ASN A 124 0.81 18.69 22.39
N PRO A 125 0.80 17.43 21.96
CA PRO A 125 -0.41 16.86 21.39
C PRO A 125 -1.36 16.46 22.52
N ASN A 126 -2.59 16.99 22.51
CA ASN A 126 -3.65 16.42 23.31
C ASN A 126 -4.03 15.05 22.71
N PRO A 127 -3.82 13.92 23.42
CA PRO A 127 -4.11 12.58 22.89
C PRO A 127 -5.57 12.39 22.47
N GLN A 128 -6.46 13.16 23.06
CA GLN A 128 -7.90 13.10 22.78
C GLN A 128 -8.28 13.79 21.46
N GLU A 129 -7.38 14.57 20.88
CA GLU A 129 -7.63 15.33 19.65
C GLU A 129 -6.84 14.82 18.44
N LYS A 130 -6.63 13.50 18.32
CA LYS A 130 -5.79 12.90 17.26
C LYS A 130 -6.06 13.43 15.86
N LYS A 131 -7.33 13.61 15.48
CA LYS A 131 -7.70 14.10 14.15
C LYS A 131 -7.29 15.55 13.93
N LYS A 132 -7.63 16.44 14.86
CA LYS A 132 -7.25 17.86 14.80
C LYS A 132 -5.74 18.06 14.81
N ASN A 133 -5.04 17.20 15.54
CA ASN A 133 -3.59 17.21 15.61
C ASN A 133 -2.95 16.81 14.29
N ALA A 134 -3.48 15.80 13.59
CA ALA A 134 -3.01 15.41 12.27
C ALA A 134 -3.24 16.51 11.23
N GLU A 135 -4.40 17.15 11.22
CA GLU A 135 -4.72 18.27 10.33
C GLU A 135 -3.81 19.48 10.60
N ARG A 136 -3.56 19.79 11.88
CA ARG A 136 -2.63 20.86 12.27
C ARG A 136 -1.21 20.55 11.80
N LEU A 137 -0.72 19.33 12.01
CA LEU A 137 0.60 18.91 11.56
C LEU A 137 0.75 19.02 10.05
N LEU A 138 -0.22 18.54 9.28
CA LEU A 138 -0.20 18.67 7.82
C LEU A 138 -0.17 20.13 7.38
N LYS A 139 -0.90 21.01 8.05
CA LYS A 139 -0.85 22.47 7.79
C LYS A 139 0.53 23.04 8.07
N GLU A 140 1.17 22.67 9.17
CA GLU A 140 2.51 23.11 9.53
C GLU A 140 3.57 22.59 8.55
N ILE A 141 3.48 21.33 8.14
CA ILE A 141 4.34 20.74 7.10
C ILE A 141 4.20 21.53 5.79
N ARG A 142 3.00 21.76 5.30
CA ARG A 142 2.76 22.54 4.07
C ARG A 142 3.28 23.95 4.19
N THR A 143 3.06 24.61 5.31
CA THR A 143 3.59 25.98 5.54
C THR A 143 5.12 25.99 5.49
N SER A 144 5.79 25.01 6.11
CA SER A 144 7.26 24.88 6.07
C SER A 144 7.78 24.66 4.65
N LEU A 145 7.10 23.84 3.86
CA LEU A 145 7.46 23.59 2.46
C LEU A 145 7.27 24.84 1.60
N ARG A 146 6.17 25.58 1.74
CA ARG A 146 5.94 26.85 1.03
C ARG A 146 7.01 27.87 1.35
N THR A 147 7.34 28.02 2.63
CA THR A 147 8.39 28.95 3.07
C THR A 147 9.75 28.59 2.47
N ALA A 148 10.00 27.31 2.21
CA ALA A 148 11.21 26.84 1.54
C ALA A 148 11.15 26.90 0.01
N GLY A 149 10.06 27.44 -0.58
CA GLY A 149 9.91 27.59 -2.03
C GLY A 149 9.42 26.32 -2.76
N HIS A 150 8.95 25.31 -2.01
CA HIS A 150 8.34 24.14 -2.64
C HIS A 150 6.91 24.45 -3.09
N ASN A 151 6.56 23.99 -4.29
CA ASN A 151 5.22 24.17 -4.85
C ASN A 151 4.19 23.35 -4.09
N ASP A 152 2.99 23.90 -3.87
CA ASP A 152 1.86 23.23 -3.16
C ASP A 152 1.30 22.00 -3.89
N GLU A 153 1.61 21.86 -5.16
CA GLU A 153 1.11 20.82 -6.05
C GLU A 153 1.94 19.53 -5.99
N THR A 154 2.51 19.20 -4.82
CA THR A 154 3.14 17.87 -4.68
C THR A 154 2.10 16.78 -4.85
N LYS A 155 2.11 16.13 -6.01
CA LYS A 155 1.29 14.97 -6.30
C LYS A 155 1.55 13.87 -5.24
N ASN A 156 0.52 13.08 -4.95
CA ASN A 156 0.66 11.82 -4.22
C ASN A 156 1.13 11.86 -2.76
N ASN A 157 0.72 12.83 -1.94
CA ASN A 157 1.05 12.89 -0.51
C ASN A 157 2.55 12.89 -0.17
N HIS A 158 3.41 13.30 -1.10
CA HIS A 158 4.86 13.38 -0.88
C HIS A 158 5.29 14.45 0.14
N HIS A 159 4.35 15.20 0.70
CA HIS A 159 4.65 16.26 1.68
C HIS A 159 5.51 15.77 2.86
N ILE A 160 5.28 14.55 3.32
CA ILE A 160 6.04 13.96 4.42
C ILE A 160 7.51 13.78 4.01
N ILE A 161 7.74 13.21 2.84
CA ILE A 161 9.08 12.94 2.32
C ILE A 161 9.82 14.24 2.01
N GLU A 162 9.16 15.20 1.35
CA GLU A 162 9.75 16.51 1.04
C GLU A 162 10.07 17.29 2.32
N PHE A 163 9.20 17.24 3.33
CA PHE A 163 9.47 17.84 4.62
C PHE A 163 10.69 17.22 5.30
N LEU A 164 10.80 15.89 5.32
CA LEU A 164 11.96 15.21 5.90
C LEU A 164 13.24 15.52 5.13
N THR A 165 13.17 15.61 3.81
CA THR A 165 14.29 16.03 2.96
C THR A 165 14.75 17.45 3.29
N LEU A 166 13.81 18.36 3.48
CA LEU A 166 14.10 19.74 3.90
C LEU A 166 14.78 19.80 5.29
N LYS A 167 14.42 18.90 6.19
CA LYS A 167 14.94 18.89 7.58
C LYS A 167 16.24 18.10 7.76
N SER A 168 16.60 17.20 6.84
CA SER A 168 17.75 16.31 7.00
C SER A 168 18.49 16.07 5.70
N ILE A 169 19.72 16.57 5.60
CA ILE A 169 20.63 16.30 4.47
C ILE A 169 20.95 14.80 4.39
N GLU A 170 21.05 14.11 5.52
CA GLU A 170 21.30 12.66 5.54
C GLU A 170 20.11 11.87 4.97
N TYR A 171 18.90 12.34 5.23
CA TYR A 171 17.71 11.76 4.63
C TYR A 171 17.66 11.96 3.12
N GLU A 172 18.00 13.13 2.64
CA GLU A 172 18.13 13.41 1.20
C GLU A 172 19.15 12.47 0.53
N LYS A 173 20.31 12.30 1.16
CA LYS A 173 21.35 11.37 0.70
C LYS A 173 20.85 9.92 0.68
N PHE A 174 20.08 9.51 1.70
CA PHE A 174 19.48 8.18 1.75
C PHE A 174 18.50 7.97 0.59
N LEU A 175 17.62 8.92 0.32
CA LEU A 175 16.64 8.82 -0.76
C LEU A 175 17.29 8.67 -2.15
N LYS A 176 18.48 9.24 -2.35
CA LYS A 176 19.24 9.17 -3.61
C LYS A 176 20.03 7.86 -3.76
N LYS A 177 20.14 7.04 -2.70
CA LYS A 177 20.84 5.75 -2.79
C LYS A 177 19.98 4.73 -3.53
N PRO A 178 20.61 3.84 -4.34
CA PRO A 178 19.91 2.71 -4.88
C PRO A 178 19.45 1.78 -3.75
N ILE A 179 18.32 1.11 -3.93
CA ILE A 179 17.75 0.18 -2.96
C ILE A 179 18.71 -0.98 -2.69
N ARG A 180 19.31 -1.49 -3.76
CA ARG A 180 20.33 -2.55 -3.76
C ARG A 180 21.39 -2.20 -4.78
N VAL A 181 22.58 -2.75 -4.63
CA VAL A 181 23.75 -2.45 -5.48
C VAL A 181 23.51 -2.80 -6.95
N ASP A 182 22.69 -3.82 -7.20
CA ASP A 182 22.34 -4.34 -8.53
C ASP A 182 21.15 -3.65 -9.18
N LEU A 183 20.51 -2.70 -8.48
CA LEU A 183 19.31 -2.01 -8.95
C LEU A 183 19.60 -0.53 -9.24
N LYS A 184 18.86 0.03 -10.20
CA LYS A 184 18.92 1.45 -10.54
C LYS A 184 17.93 2.28 -9.74
N THR A 185 16.82 1.66 -9.31
CA THR A 185 15.77 2.30 -8.52
C THR A 185 16.34 2.81 -7.21
N THR A 186 16.16 4.10 -6.94
CA THR A 186 16.52 4.73 -5.66
C THR A 186 15.42 4.55 -4.62
N TRP A 187 15.71 4.85 -3.35
CA TRP A 187 14.70 4.82 -2.29
C TRP A 187 13.59 5.87 -2.52
N ARG A 188 13.89 6.99 -3.18
CA ARG A 188 12.87 7.97 -3.59
C ARG A 188 11.93 7.38 -4.63
N ASP A 189 12.49 6.81 -5.69
CA ASP A 189 11.71 6.22 -6.78
C ASP A 189 10.87 5.03 -6.29
N PHE A 190 11.42 4.26 -5.35
CA PHE A 190 10.68 3.18 -4.69
C PHE A 190 9.47 3.69 -3.91
N PHE A 191 9.63 4.74 -3.10
CA PHE A 191 8.50 5.31 -2.36
C PHE A 191 7.46 5.91 -3.30
N GLU A 192 7.89 6.56 -4.39
CA GLU A 192 6.97 7.03 -5.43
C GLU A 192 6.21 5.87 -6.08
N LEU A 193 6.89 4.77 -6.41
CA LEU A 193 6.24 3.56 -6.91
C LEU A 193 5.16 3.07 -5.95
N VAL A 194 5.48 2.92 -4.66
CA VAL A 194 4.51 2.44 -3.65
C VAL A 194 3.30 3.38 -3.55
N SER A 195 3.53 4.70 -3.64
CA SER A 195 2.48 5.71 -3.64
C SER A 195 1.57 5.61 -4.86
N ILE A 196 2.15 5.41 -6.05
CA ILE A 196 1.39 5.21 -7.29
C ILE A 196 0.55 3.93 -7.21
N LEU A 197 1.15 2.82 -6.77
CA LEU A 197 0.44 1.54 -6.59
C LEU A 197 -0.74 1.66 -5.62
N ARG A 198 -0.52 2.36 -4.50
CA ARG A 198 -1.61 2.65 -3.53
C ARG A 198 -2.74 3.42 -4.20
N ASN A 199 -2.45 4.42 -5.01
CA ASN A 199 -3.46 5.22 -5.69
C ASN A 199 -4.23 4.38 -6.72
N ILE A 200 -3.55 3.57 -7.52
CA ILE A 200 -4.18 2.65 -8.47
C ILE A 200 -5.18 1.75 -7.72
N VAL A 201 -4.71 1.06 -6.68
CA VAL A 201 -5.54 0.10 -5.94
C VAL A 201 -6.72 0.78 -5.24
N SER A 202 -6.52 1.97 -4.67
CA SER A 202 -7.56 2.66 -3.89
C SER A 202 -8.66 3.29 -4.75
N HIS A 203 -8.35 3.68 -5.98
CA HIS A 203 -9.29 4.44 -6.82
C HIS A 203 -9.88 3.64 -7.99
N VAL A 204 -9.09 2.73 -8.56
CA VAL A 204 -9.47 2.00 -9.77
C VAL A 204 -9.26 0.48 -9.66
N GLY A 205 -9.09 -0.01 -8.43
CA GLY A 205 -8.92 -1.45 -8.17
C GLY A 205 -7.54 -1.95 -8.61
N SER A 206 -7.41 -2.49 -9.81
CA SER A 206 -6.12 -2.93 -10.37
C SER A 206 -5.84 -2.33 -11.75
N LYS A 207 -6.79 -1.58 -12.31
CA LYS A 207 -6.65 -0.99 -13.64
C LYS A 207 -5.55 0.07 -13.66
N ILE A 208 -4.66 0.00 -14.62
CA ILE A 208 -3.54 0.92 -14.77
C ILE A 208 -3.58 1.63 -16.11
N ALA A 209 -3.56 2.95 -16.10
CA ALA A 209 -3.50 3.74 -17.32
C ALA A 209 -2.11 3.60 -17.99
N PRO A 210 -2.02 3.55 -19.32
CA PRO A 210 -0.75 3.45 -20.05
C PRO A 210 0.28 4.52 -19.63
N ASP A 211 -0.16 5.76 -19.43
CA ASP A 211 0.72 6.84 -19.00
C ASP A 211 1.28 6.60 -17.59
N THR A 212 0.46 6.08 -16.67
CA THR A 212 0.90 5.72 -15.33
C THR A 212 1.89 4.56 -15.37
N LEU A 213 1.67 3.56 -16.22
CA LEU A 213 2.61 2.46 -16.42
C LEU A 213 3.95 2.97 -16.97
N ASN A 214 3.92 3.90 -17.92
CA ASN A 214 5.12 4.54 -18.46
C ASN A 214 5.86 5.36 -17.38
N GLU A 215 5.12 6.09 -16.53
CA GLU A 215 5.70 6.80 -15.39
C GLU A 215 6.42 5.85 -14.43
N ILE A 216 5.78 4.74 -14.05
CA ILE A 216 6.38 3.71 -13.20
C ILE A 216 7.66 3.16 -13.84
N LYS A 217 7.59 2.77 -15.11
CA LYS A 217 8.74 2.19 -15.84
C LYS A 217 9.87 3.18 -16.05
N SER A 218 9.59 4.47 -16.11
CA SER A 218 10.65 5.48 -16.20
C SER A 218 11.45 5.65 -14.92
N LYS A 219 10.84 5.42 -13.74
CA LYS A 219 11.42 5.67 -12.42
C LYS A 219 11.91 4.39 -11.74
N ALA A 220 11.10 3.34 -11.74
CA ALA A 220 11.32 2.15 -10.91
C ALA A 220 11.08 0.83 -11.68
N LYS A 221 11.51 0.79 -12.94
CA LYS A 221 11.27 -0.34 -13.84
C LYS A 221 11.74 -1.67 -13.26
N ASP A 222 12.96 -1.73 -12.76
CA ASP A 222 13.60 -2.95 -12.25
C ASP A 222 12.88 -3.52 -11.02
N ILE A 223 12.39 -2.66 -10.12
CA ILE A 223 11.56 -3.09 -8.98
C ILE A 223 10.17 -3.46 -9.43
N PHE A 224 9.56 -2.69 -10.33
CA PHE A 224 8.22 -2.97 -10.81
C PHE A 224 8.17 -4.33 -11.53
N GLU A 225 8.99 -4.55 -12.53
CA GLU A 225 9.01 -5.79 -13.31
C GLU A 225 9.45 -7.03 -12.48
N ARG A 226 10.11 -6.81 -11.35
CA ARG A 226 10.47 -7.89 -10.41
C ARG A 226 9.30 -8.35 -9.56
N HIS A 227 8.39 -7.42 -9.18
CA HIS A 227 7.36 -7.70 -8.18
C HIS A 227 5.95 -7.63 -8.73
N PHE A 228 5.78 -7.05 -9.89
CA PHE A 228 4.48 -6.86 -10.54
C PHE A 228 4.57 -7.17 -12.02
N ASP A 229 3.43 -7.56 -12.55
CA ASP A 229 3.17 -7.74 -13.96
C ASP A 229 1.94 -6.92 -14.34
N ASN A 230 1.67 -6.81 -15.63
CA ASN A 230 0.45 -6.22 -16.14
C ASN A 230 -0.19 -7.21 -17.13
N LYS A 231 -1.48 -7.45 -16.96
CA LYS A 231 -2.28 -8.27 -17.85
C LYS A 231 -3.35 -7.42 -18.50
N GLU A 232 -3.55 -7.64 -19.79
CA GLU A 232 -4.64 -7.05 -20.53
C GLU A 232 -5.88 -7.95 -20.39
N ASP A 233 -7.04 -7.36 -20.12
CA ASP A 233 -8.31 -8.07 -20.06
C ASP A 233 -8.96 -8.15 -21.45
N GLU A 234 -10.15 -8.76 -21.51
CA GLU A 234 -10.94 -8.91 -22.75
C GLU A 234 -11.40 -7.58 -23.37
N TYR A 235 -11.35 -6.49 -22.61
CA TYR A 235 -11.70 -5.13 -23.05
C TYR A 235 -10.47 -4.30 -23.46
N GLY A 236 -9.27 -4.87 -23.44
CA GLY A 236 -8.02 -4.16 -23.74
C GLY A 236 -7.54 -3.29 -22.57
N GLU A 237 -8.05 -3.49 -21.35
CA GLU A 237 -7.64 -2.74 -20.18
C GLU A 237 -6.47 -3.42 -19.45
N LEU A 238 -5.46 -2.63 -19.11
CA LEU A 238 -4.28 -3.14 -18.38
C LEU A 238 -4.58 -3.22 -16.88
N HIS A 239 -4.32 -4.37 -16.31
CA HIS A 239 -4.48 -4.64 -14.88
C HIS A 239 -3.16 -4.99 -14.20
N LEU A 240 -2.93 -4.38 -13.04
CA LEU A 240 -1.80 -4.67 -12.17
C LEU A 240 -1.95 -6.05 -11.53
N VAL A 241 -0.95 -6.90 -11.71
CA VAL A 241 -0.90 -8.25 -11.15
C VAL A 241 0.37 -8.39 -10.32
N ALA A 242 0.24 -8.63 -9.02
CA ALA A 242 1.38 -8.85 -8.16
C ALA A 242 1.97 -10.27 -8.36
N VAL A 243 3.29 -10.36 -8.48
CA VAL A 243 4.00 -11.64 -8.53
C VAL A 243 4.01 -12.25 -7.14
N GLN A 244 3.14 -13.21 -6.89
CA GLN A 244 2.89 -13.83 -5.57
C GLN A 244 4.19 -14.26 -4.86
N ALA A 245 5.11 -14.92 -5.58
CA ALA A 245 6.37 -15.39 -5.01
C ALA A 245 7.32 -14.27 -4.56
N ARG A 246 7.08 -13.02 -4.98
CA ARG A 246 7.94 -11.87 -4.72
C ARG A 246 7.34 -10.85 -3.76
N ILE A 247 6.07 -11.01 -3.36
CA ILE A 247 5.40 -10.03 -2.52
C ILE A 247 6.05 -9.87 -1.14
N GLY A 248 6.58 -10.95 -0.58
CA GLY A 248 7.32 -10.89 0.68
C GLY A 248 8.57 -10.01 0.59
N ASP A 249 9.31 -10.09 -0.52
CA ASP A 249 10.47 -9.23 -0.79
C ASP A 249 10.05 -7.75 -0.91
N PHE A 250 8.95 -7.47 -1.60
CA PHE A 250 8.41 -6.12 -1.71
C PHE A 250 8.00 -5.53 -0.35
N ILE A 251 7.34 -6.32 0.49
CA ILE A 251 6.97 -5.90 1.86
C ILE A 251 8.22 -5.64 2.71
N ASN A 252 9.27 -6.45 2.56
CA ASN A 252 10.54 -6.22 3.24
C ASN A 252 11.19 -4.91 2.80
N LEU A 253 11.15 -4.56 1.51
CA LEU A 253 11.63 -3.26 1.04
C LEU A 253 10.85 -2.09 1.66
N MET A 254 9.54 -2.20 1.79
CA MET A 254 8.73 -1.19 2.48
C MET A 254 9.13 -1.05 3.95
N ASN A 255 9.42 -2.17 4.62
CA ASN A 255 9.90 -2.19 5.98
C ASN A 255 11.29 -1.57 6.13
N ASP A 256 12.22 -1.91 5.24
CA ASP A 256 13.58 -1.34 5.22
C ASP A 256 13.55 0.18 4.99
N PHE A 257 12.71 0.65 4.06
CA PHE A 257 12.49 2.08 3.85
C PHE A 257 12.05 2.77 5.15
N THR A 258 11.04 2.21 5.81
CA THR A 258 10.47 2.76 7.04
C THR A 258 11.52 2.81 8.15
N LEU A 259 12.20 1.70 8.39
CA LEU A 259 13.21 1.59 9.45
C LEU A 259 14.40 2.53 9.22
N ASN A 260 14.91 2.61 8.00
CA ASN A 260 16.02 3.52 7.68
C ASN A 260 15.60 4.99 7.81
N THR A 261 14.37 5.34 7.38
CA THR A 261 13.83 6.68 7.60
C THR A 261 13.80 7.05 9.07
N LEU A 262 13.28 6.15 9.92
CA LEU A 262 13.22 6.38 11.37
C LEU A 262 14.60 6.57 12.00
N LYS A 263 15.56 5.71 11.65
CA LYS A 263 16.96 5.80 12.14
C LYS A 263 17.58 7.14 11.81
N ILE A 264 17.43 7.60 10.57
CA ILE A 264 18.03 8.85 10.10
C ILE A 264 17.34 10.04 10.76
N VAL A 265 16.02 10.08 10.77
CA VAL A 265 15.24 11.21 11.29
C VAL A 265 15.47 11.41 12.78
N ARG A 266 15.62 10.32 13.53
CA ARG A 266 15.88 10.34 14.98
C ARG A 266 17.35 10.45 15.34
N ASN A 267 18.25 10.34 14.36
CA ASN A 267 19.70 10.26 14.58
C ASN A 267 20.08 9.16 15.59
N GLU A 268 19.32 8.08 15.59
CA GLU A 268 19.52 6.95 16.48
C GLU A 268 20.36 5.89 15.78
N LYS A 269 21.61 5.72 16.20
CA LYS A 269 22.51 4.70 15.66
C LYS A 269 22.06 3.27 15.99
N ASP A 270 21.34 3.12 17.09
CA ASP A 270 20.86 1.84 17.59
C ASP A 270 19.36 1.93 17.93
N PHE A 271 18.51 1.56 16.99
CA PHE A 271 17.17 1.12 17.35
C PHE A 271 17.31 -0.22 18.08
N ARG A 272 17.54 -0.15 19.38
CA ARG A 272 17.40 -1.35 20.21
C ARG A 272 15.92 -1.67 20.24
N PHE A 273 15.54 -2.65 19.46
CA PHE A 273 14.26 -3.30 19.65
C PHE A 273 14.24 -3.76 21.12
N LEU A 274 13.50 -3.04 21.95
CA LEU A 274 13.18 -3.54 23.28
C LEU A 274 12.55 -4.89 23.05
N ASN A 275 13.23 -5.93 23.54
CA ASN A 275 12.81 -7.31 23.40
C ASN A 275 11.31 -7.41 23.63
N MET A 276 10.58 -7.85 22.60
CA MET A 276 9.21 -8.28 22.79
C MET A 276 9.26 -9.47 23.74
N LYS A 277 8.87 -9.24 25.00
CA LYS A 277 8.50 -10.30 25.91
C LYS A 277 7.10 -10.75 25.60
#